data_a1ff1c9f9902b14d78fee4bba4869ec0
#
_entry.id   a1ff1c9f9902b14d78fee4bba4869ec0
#
_cell.length_a   1.000
_cell.length_b   1.000
_cell.length_c   1.000
_cell.angle_alpha   90.00
_cell.angle_beta   90.00
_cell.angle_gamma   90.00
#
_symmetry.space_group_name_H-M   'P 1'
#
loop_
_entity.id
_entity.type
_entity.pdbx_description
1 polymer ?
#
loop_
_entity_poly.entity_id
_entity_poly.type
_entity_poly.pdbx_seq_one_letter_code
_entity_poly.pdbx_strand_id
1 'polypeptide(L)'
;LYGAAALAGAIALISAGTANATATHTTATHTTAASEIPQSAPHSLTAHPLTLSGWTQIAHTTEFTPNANEGIATVHPAGGSPYEYIVGTLSVPADLAVANWDHIGDPDSSQGYVFDNFQYTGSNPTSKLFRVTTPSGQHYDYTHTLVSGEEMNNSWVAVSPDSQWMVNGEWDTMTRFLVFPTPILNPSTPKTGGSLNLAFQVHLDRAVRDVQGCTFAGATNLLCSADDPDTDLFPTPKQLIEVDLPHALDGSDITGHVTSLGELPLNSICSGTFEVEGDDYNPATGDLRVLIVQPGICAVVTDLYTFHRS
;
A
#
# COMPACT_ATOMS: atom_id res chain seq x y z
N LEU A 1 29.09 -2.15 33.13
CA LEU A 1 29.78 -2.78 32.02
C LEU A 1 28.82 -2.77 30.83
N TYR A 2 29.00 -1.80 29.94
CA TYR A 2 28.18 -1.59 28.74
C TYR A 2 28.70 -2.49 27.62
N GLY A 3 27.82 -3.30 27.04
CA GLY A 3 28.05 -4.02 25.80
C GLY A 3 27.17 -3.44 24.70
N ALA A 4 27.76 -2.72 23.76
CA ALA A 4 27.11 -2.25 22.56
C ALA A 4 26.99 -3.42 21.58
N ALA A 5 25.78 -3.79 21.20
CA ALA A 5 25.52 -4.70 20.08
C ALA A 5 25.35 -3.87 18.81
N ALA A 6 26.24 -4.09 17.84
CA ALA A 6 26.20 -3.47 16.53
C ALA A 6 25.14 -4.16 15.67
N LEU A 7 24.25 -3.37 15.10
CA LEU A 7 23.36 -3.82 13.99
C LEU A 7 24.21 -4.05 12.74
N ALA A 8 24.30 -5.29 12.30
CA ALA A 8 24.85 -5.65 11.01
C ALA A 8 23.71 -5.77 9.99
N GLY A 9 23.54 -4.75 9.17
CA GLY A 9 22.67 -4.81 8.01
C GLY A 9 23.25 -5.79 6.98
N ALA A 10 22.51 -6.81 6.62
CA ALA A 10 22.89 -7.76 5.57
C ALA A 10 22.56 -7.16 4.20
N ILE A 11 23.56 -6.58 3.54
CA ILE A 11 23.49 -6.29 2.11
C ILE A 11 23.78 -7.60 1.38
N ALA A 12 22.79 -8.13 0.70
CA ALA A 12 22.99 -9.28 -0.20
C ALA A 12 23.75 -8.85 -1.47
N LEU A 13 25.02 -9.16 -1.53
CA LEU A 13 25.85 -9.03 -2.73
C LEU A 13 25.57 -10.22 -3.66
N ILE A 14 24.90 -9.97 -4.77
CA ILE A 14 24.77 -10.94 -5.86
C ILE A 14 26.11 -10.99 -6.59
N SER A 15 26.86 -12.09 -6.44
CA SER A 15 28.08 -12.36 -7.17
C SER A 15 27.75 -12.83 -8.59
N ALA A 16 28.04 -11.99 -9.58
CA ALA A 16 28.06 -12.39 -10.98
C ALA A 16 29.25 -13.31 -11.26
N GLY A 17 28.95 -14.57 -11.57
CA GLY A 17 29.96 -15.54 -12.02
C GLY A 17 30.47 -15.19 -13.41
N THR A 18 31.76 -14.97 -13.53
CA THR A 18 32.48 -14.83 -14.83
C THR A 18 32.72 -16.20 -15.43
N ALA A 19 32.06 -16.50 -16.53
CA ALA A 19 32.42 -17.64 -17.39
C ALA A 19 33.47 -17.19 -18.37
N ASN A 20 34.69 -17.74 -18.27
CA ASN A 20 35.74 -17.60 -19.26
C ASN A 20 35.45 -18.50 -20.48
N ALA A 21 35.12 -17.89 -21.60
CA ALA A 21 35.10 -18.55 -22.88
C ALA A 21 36.33 -18.13 -23.68
N THR A 22 37.18 -19.11 -23.98
CA THR A 22 38.38 -18.95 -24.85
C THR A 22 37.92 -18.88 -26.31
N ALA A 23 38.04 -17.74 -26.96
CA ALA A 23 37.76 -17.58 -28.38
C ALA A 23 39.01 -17.62 -29.20
N THR A 24 39.08 -18.56 -30.13
CA THR A 24 40.09 -18.71 -31.19
C THR A 24 39.92 -17.61 -32.26
N HIS A 25 41.00 -16.88 -32.51
CA HIS A 25 41.05 -15.87 -33.56
C HIS A 25 41.02 -16.50 -34.97
N THR A 26 40.05 -16.09 -35.76
CA THR A 26 40.13 -16.22 -37.22
C THR A 26 40.00 -14.83 -37.84
N THR A 27 41.05 -14.36 -38.47
CA THR A 27 41.14 -13.05 -39.13
C THR A 27 40.43 -13.12 -40.47
N ALA A 28 39.31 -12.41 -40.61
CA ALA A 28 38.67 -12.14 -41.89
C ALA A 28 38.67 -10.61 -42.13
N THR A 29 39.37 -10.18 -43.13
CA THR A 29 39.36 -8.79 -43.64
C THR A 29 38.07 -8.53 -44.38
N HIS A 30 37.23 -7.66 -43.85
CA HIS A 30 36.09 -7.10 -44.57
C HIS A 30 36.18 -5.58 -44.64
N THR A 31 36.14 -5.09 -45.88
CA THR A 31 36.04 -3.69 -46.26
C THR A 31 34.77 -3.07 -45.73
N THR A 32 34.88 -2.02 -44.95
CA THR A 32 33.75 -1.25 -44.38
C THR A 32 33.22 -0.27 -45.43
N ALA A 33 31.97 -0.50 -45.84
CA ALA A 33 31.13 0.57 -46.38
C ALA A 33 30.46 1.29 -45.18
N ALA A 34 30.71 2.58 -45.07
CA ALA A 34 30.07 3.41 -44.07
C ALA A 34 28.55 3.52 -44.38
N SER A 35 27.74 2.87 -43.58
CA SER A 35 26.28 3.08 -43.57
C SER A 35 25.97 4.22 -42.60
N GLU A 36 25.47 5.32 -43.13
CA GLU A 36 24.93 6.42 -42.31
C GLU A 36 23.73 5.91 -41.52
N ILE A 37 23.83 5.91 -40.19
CA ILE A 37 22.73 5.64 -39.28
C ILE A 37 21.84 6.91 -39.30
N PRO A 38 20.54 6.83 -39.64
CA PRO A 38 19.67 7.97 -39.53
C PRO A 38 19.52 8.35 -38.07
N GLN A 39 19.91 9.57 -37.74
CA GLN A 39 19.73 10.18 -36.44
C GLN A 39 18.22 10.37 -36.24
N SER A 40 17.61 9.48 -35.45
CA SER A 40 16.22 9.65 -35.03
C SER A 40 16.10 10.93 -34.19
N ALA A 41 15.23 11.82 -34.63
CA ALA A 41 14.87 13.02 -33.90
C ALA A 41 14.41 12.67 -32.47
N PRO A 42 14.74 13.50 -31.46
CA PRO A 42 14.25 13.26 -30.11
C PRO A 42 12.72 13.30 -30.14
N HIS A 43 12.11 12.15 -29.82
CA HIS A 43 10.69 12.10 -29.55
C HIS A 43 10.45 12.96 -28.30
N SER A 44 9.86 14.15 -28.50
CA SER A 44 9.28 14.94 -27.44
C SER A 44 8.15 14.08 -26.86
N LEU A 45 8.40 13.45 -25.72
CA LEU A 45 7.38 12.85 -24.89
C LEU A 45 6.53 14.02 -24.35
N THR A 46 5.49 14.39 -25.09
CA THR A 46 4.38 15.14 -24.51
C THR A 46 3.75 14.18 -23.51
N ALA A 47 4.13 14.34 -22.23
CA ALA A 47 3.43 13.68 -21.14
C ALA A 47 1.96 14.12 -21.24
N HIS A 48 1.11 13.24 -21.72
CA HIS A 48 -0.32 13.41 -21.51
C HIS A 48 -0.53 13.40 -20.01
N PRO A 49 -1.25 14.38 -19.42
CA PRO A 49 -1.63 14.26 -18.03
C PRO A 49 -2.39 12.95 -17.87
N LEU A 50 -1.86 12.02 -17.07
CA LEU A 50 -2.54 10.79 -16.69
C LEU A 50 -3.80 11.23 -15.95
N THR A 51 -4.96 11.03 -16.54
CA THR A 51 -6.24 11.39 -15.93
C THR A 51 -6.83 10.14 -15.33
N LEU A 52 -6.81 10.06 -14.01
CA LEU A 52 -7.68 9.16 -13.28
C LEU A 52 -9.13 9.61 -13.51
N SER A 53 -10.03 8.66 -13.75
CA SER A 53 -11.43 8.98 -13.99
C SER A 53 -12.04 9.69 -12.78
N GLY A 54 -12.49 10.94 -12.98
CA GLY A 54 -13.10 11.77 -11.94
C GLY A 54 -12.10 12.42 -10.96
N TRP A 55 -10.77 12.31 -11.19
CA TRP A 55 -9.75 12.86 -10.31
C TRP A 55 -8.70 13.65 -11.08
N THR A 56 -8.33 14.80 -10.55
CA THR A 56 -7.28 15.68 -11.10
C THR A 56 -6.12 15.75 -10.13
N GLN A 57 -4.92 15.43 -10.59
CA GLN A 57 -3.70 15.63 -9.79
C GLN A 57 -3.50 17.13 -9.51
N ILE A 58 -3.39 17.49 -8.22
CA ILE A 58 -3.23 18.89 -7.77
C ILE A 58 -1.87 19.13 -7.10
N ALA A 59 -1.22 18.10 -6.58
CA ALA A 59 0.10 18.20 -5.97
C ALA A 59 0.92 16.93 -6.17
N HIS A 60 2.25 17.08 -6.03
CA HIS A 60 3.23 15.99 -6.01
C HIS A 60 4.39 16.44 -5.12
N THR A 61 4.74 15.64 -4.16
CA THR A 61 5.92 15.78 -3.30
C THR A 61 6.67 14.47 -3.25
N THR A 62 7.84 14.45 -2.62
CA THR A 62 8.65 13.25 -2.47
C THR A 62 9.06 13.08 -1.03
N GLU A 63 9.08 11.82 -0.59
CA GLU A 63 9.47 11.40 0.75
C GLU A 63 10.68 10.44 0.69
N PHE A 64 11.37 10.26 1.81
CA PHE A 64 12.39 9.24 1.94
C PHE A 64 11.71 7.88 2.18
N THR A 65 11.90 6.94 1.27
CA THR A 65 11.18 5.67 1.22
C THR A 65 11.10 4.92 2.56
N PRO A 66 12.17 4.70 3.34
CA PRO A 66 12.04 3.97 4.60
C PRO A 66 11.12 4.61 5.65
N ASN A 67 10.74 5.88 5.46
CA ASN A 67 9.75 6.57 6.30
C ASN A 67 8.33 6.55 5.72
N ALA A 68 8.18 6.25 4.43
CA ALA A 68 6.95 6.47 3.68
C ALA A 68 6.72 5.44 2.58
N ASN A 69 7.10 4.19 2.80
CA ASN A 69 6.95 3.11 1.82
C ASN A 69 5.85 2.11 2.20
N GLU A 70 4.93 2.49 3.05
CA GLU A 70 3.88 1.56 3.48
C GLU A 70 2.50 2.26 3.52
N GLY A 71 2.39 3.43 4.17
CA GLY A 71 1.07 4.00 4.27
C GLY A 71 0.96 5.43 4.78
N ILE A 72 -0.26 5.96 4.70
CA ILE A 72 -0.58 7.35 5.05
C ILE A 72 -2.01 7.45 5.57
N ALA A 73 -2.21 8.24 6.62
CA ALA A 73 -3.53 8.59 7.14
C ALA A 73 -3.60 10.07 7.52
N THR A 74 -4.79 10.68 7.42
CA THR A 74 -5.09 11.98 8.03
C THR A 74 -5.69 11.77 9.40
N VAL A 75 -4.98 12.18 10.45
CA VAL A 75 -5.47 12.07 11.82
C VAL A 75 -6.17 13.36 12.24
N HIS A 76 -7.41 13.25 12.72
CA HIS A 76 -8.23 14.35 13.21
C HIS A 76 -8.39 14.26 14.74
N PRO A 77 -7.45 14.81 15.54
CA PRO A 77 -7.55 14.75 16.99
C PRO A 77 -8.66 15.67 17.51
N ALA A 78 -9.37 15.23 18.54
CA ALA A 78 -10.40 16.05 19.17
C ALA A 78 -9.83 17.37 19.72
N GLY A 79 -10.27 18.49 19.18
CA GLY A 79 -9.83 19.82 19.59
C GLY A 79 -8.44 20.25 19.12
N GLY A 80 -7.81 19.45 18.25
CA GLY A 80 -6.52 19.76 17.61
C GLY A 80 -6.64 20.03 16.12
N SER A 81 -5.54 20.45 15.50
CA SER A 81 -5.45 20.52 14.03
C SER A 81 -5.18 19.14 13.46
N PRO A 82 -5.75 18.80 12.29
CA PRO A 82 -5.40 17.59 11.57
C PRO A 82 -3.89 17.54 11.27
N TYR A 83 -3.33 16.32 11.23
CA TYR A 83 -1.95 16.11 10.82
C TYR A 83 -1.84 14.84 9.97
N GLU A 84 -0.80 14.78 9.17
CA GLU A 84 -0.46 13.59 8.38
C GLU A 84 0.30 12.60 9.25
N TYR A 85 -0.11 11.34 9.18
CA TYR A 85 0.56 10.20 9.76
C TYR A 85 1.05 9.32 8.62
N ILE A 86 2.35 9.35 8.37
CA ILE A 86 2.99 8.59 7.30
C ILE A 86 3.86 7.51 7.95
N VAL A 87 3.79 6.30 7.43
CA VAL A 87 4.53 5.15 7.92
C VAL A 87 5.35 4.48 6.82
N GLY A 88 6.44 3.87 7.25
CA GLY A 88 7.30 3.06 6.41
C GLY A 88 8.05 2.04 7.25
N THR A 89 8.97 1.33 6.63
CA THR A 89 9.78 0.28 7.28
C THR A 89 10.44 0.73 8.60
N LEU A 90 10.80 2.02 8.72
CA LEU A 90 11.38 2.57 9.95
C LEU A 90 10.33 2.90 11.03
N SER A 91 9.06 2.81 10.72
CA SER A 91 7.97 3.10 11.68
C SER A 91 7.60 1.89 12.54
N VAL A 92 8.13 0.71 12.25
CA VAL A 92 7.81 -0.51 12.99
C VAL A 92 8.32 -0.40 14.44
N PRO A 93 7.43 -0.52 15.46
CA PRO A 93 7.82 -0.49 16.86
C PRO A 93 8.77 -1.63 17.22
N ALA A 94 9.81 -1.34 18.01
CA ALA A 94 10.84 -2.32 18.34
C ALA A 94 10.31 -3.56 19.08
N ASP A 95 9.26 -3.42 19.89
CA ASP A 95 8.61 -4.53 20.59
C ASP A 95 7.90 -5.47 19.61
N LEU A 96 7.34 -4.96 18.53
CA LEU A 96 6.72 -5.75 17.49
C LEU A 96 7.78 -6.40 16.57
N ALA A 97 8.80 -5.64 16.17
CA ALA A 97 9.87 -6.16 15.31
C ALA A 97 10.58 -7.38 15.92
N VAL A 98 10.89 -7.35 17.23
CA VAL A 98 11.52 -8.50 17.92
C VAL A 98 10.58 -9.71 18.04
N ALA A 99 9.29 -9.52 17.86
CA ALA A 99 8.27 -10.57 17.85
C ALA A 99 7.91 -11.03 16.42
N ASN A 100 8.67 -10.61 15.41
CA ASN A 100 8.48 -10.85 13.97
C ASN A 100 7.19 -10.24 13.38
N TRP A 101 6.65 -9.20 14.00
CA TRP A 101 5.64 -8.32 13.44
C TRP A 101 6.34 -7.10 12.85
N ASP A 102 7.18 -7.29 11.86
CA ASP A 102 8.16 -6.32 11.38
C ASP A 102 7.85 -5.75 9.99
N HIS A 103 6.66 -6.01 9.47
CA HIS A 103 6.10 -5.33 8.31
C HIS A 103 4.82 -4.58 8.74
N ILE A 104 4.84 -3.27 8.63
CA ILE A 104 3.70 -2.37 8.84
C ILE A 104 3.03 -2.14 7.49
N GLY A 105 1.73 -2.01 7.45
CA GLY A 105 1.01 -1.65 6.22
C GLY A 105 0.35 -0.28 6.33
N ASP A 106 -0.56 0.01 5.39
CA ASP A 106 -1.28 1.28 5.30
C ASP A 106 -2.25 1.46 6.49
N PRO A 107 -2.05 2.48 7.32
CA PRO A 107 -2.89 2.76 8.48
C PRO A 107 -4.14 3.54 8.08
N ASP A 108 -5.11 3.60 8.97
CA ASP A 108 -6.20 4.56 8.90
C ASP A 108 -6.44 5.22 10.26
N SER A 109 -7.26 6.26 10.28
CA SER A 109 -7.60 6.98 11.49
C SER A 109 -9.09 7.28 11.62
N SER A 110 -9.60 7.26 12.83
CA SER A 110 -10.95 7.68 13.14
C SER A 110 -11.03 8.26 14.55
N GLN A 111 -11.73 9.39 14.71
CA GLN A 111 -11.93 10.06 16.01
C GLN A 111 -10.61 10.36 16.76
N GLY A 112 -9.49 10.56 16.03
CA GLY A 112 -8.17 10.79 16.59
C GLY A 112 -7.44 9.52 17.07
N TYR A 113 -8.04 8.34 16.87
CA TYR A 113 -7.35 7.06 17.00
C TYR A 113 -6.62 6.74 15.70
N VAL A 114 -5.47 6.09 15.79
CA VAL A 114 -4.74 5.54 14.63
C VAL A 114 -4.80 4.02 14.72
N PHE A 115 -5.06 3.40 13.58
CA PHE A 115 -5.15 1.95 13.42
C PHE A 115 -4.02 1.50 12.51
N ASP A 116 -2.96 0.97 13.12
CA ASP A 116 -1.85 0.36 12.41
C ASP A 116 -2.08 -1.15 12.27
N ASN A 117 -1.64 -1.70 11.16
CA ASN A 117 -1.72 -3.11 10.85
C ASN A 117 -0.31 -3.68 10.64
N PHE A 118 -0.06 -4.86 11.19
CA PHE A 118 1.25 -5.51 11.14
C PHE A 118 1.14 -6.93 10.63
N GLN A 119 2.02 -7.27 9.70
CA GLN A 119 2.15 -8.62 9.17
C GLN A 119 3.25 -9.37 9.92
N TYR A 120 2.97 -10.64 10.23
CA TYR A 120 3.94 -11.55 10.79
C TYR A 120 4.83 -12.11 9.69
N THR A 121 6.14 -11.84 9.76
CA THR A 121 7.12 -12.29 8.76
C THR A 121 7.87 -13.55 9.17
N GLY A 122 7.59 -14.07 10.36
CA GLY A 122 8.12 -15.37 10.80
C GLY A 122 7.49 -16.56 10.08
N SER A 123 7.95 -17.77 10.41
CA SER A 123 7.43 -18.99 9.79
C SER A 123 6.00 -19.30 10.25
N ASN A 124 5.15 -19.71 9.30
CA ASN A 124 3.77 -20.17 9.55
C ASN A 124 2.90 -19.11 10.26
N PRO A 125 2.60 -17.98 9.63
CA PRO A 125 1.70 -16.99 10.19
C PRO A 125 0.31 -17.60 10.45
N THR A 126 -0.26 -17.30 11.60
CA THR A 126 -1.59 -17.81 12.01
C THR A 126 -2.55 -16.70 12.38
N SER A 127 -2.08 -15.45 12.33
CA SER A 127 -2.88 -14.30 12.78
C SER A 127 -2.41 -13.00 12.13
N LYS A 128 -3.28 -12.00 12.15
CA LYS A 128 -3.01 -10.59 11.84
C LYS A 128 -2.98 -9.79 13.12
N LEU A 129 -2.16 -8.76 13.20
CA LEU A 129 -2.07 -7.86 14.34
C LEU A 129 -2.50 -6.45 13.92
N PHE A 130 -3.35 -5.86 14.74
CA PHE A 130 -3.76 -4.46 14.63
C PHE A 130 -3.38 -3.75 15.93
N ARG A 131 -2.59 -2.68 15.85
CA ARG A 131 -2.27 -1.82 17.00
C ARG A 131 -3.08 -0.54 16.92
N VAL A 132 -3.79 -0.22 17.96
CA VAL A 132 -4.54 1.04 18.04
C VAL A 132 -3.81 2.01 18.94
N THR A 133 -3.46 3.17 18.39
CA THR A 133 -2.94 4.30 19.15
C THR A 133 -4.08 5.23 19.52
N THR A 134 -4.31 5.43 20.79
CA THR A 134 -5.36 6.34 21.29
C THR A 134 -4.95 7.81 21.16
N PRO A 135 -5.89 8.78 21.22
CA PRO A 135 -5.57 10.21 21.24
C PRO A 135 -4.65 10.63 22.41
N SER A 136 -4.54 9.81 23.45
CA SER A 136 -3.62 10.03 24.59
C SER A 136 -2.25 9.37 24.41
N GLY A 137 -2.00 8.70 23.27
CA GLY A 137 -0.75 8.01 22.97
C GLY A 137 -0.61 6.63 23.60
N GLN A 138 -1.68 6.05 24.15
CA GLN A 138 -1.67 4.66 24.61
C GLN A 138 -1.86 3.70 23.46
N HIS A 139 -1.20 2.55 23.50
CA HIS A 139 -1.29 1.51 22.47
C HIS A 139 -2.04 0.28 23.00
N TYR A 140 -2.88 -0.31 22.16
CA TYR A 140 -3.59 -1.56 22.43
C TYR A 140 -3.53 -2.47 21.21
N ASP A 141 -3.13 -3.71 21.43
CA ASP A 141 -2.97 -4.72 20.38
C ASP A 141 -4.21 -5.61 20.28
N TYR A 142 -4.67 -5.80 19.06
CA TYR A 142 -5.77 -6.69 18.71
C TYR A 142 -5.27 -7.75 17.73
N THR A 143 -5.63 -9.00 17.98
CA THR A 143 -5.17 -10.11 17.14
C THR A 143 -6.36 -10.82 16.53
N HIS A 144 -6.35 -10.94 15.22
CA HIS A 144 -7.25 -11.81 14.47
C HIS A 144 -6.56 -13.13 14.16
N THR A 145 -7.14 -14.26 14.58
CA THR A 145 -6.68 -15.58 14.17
C THR A 145 -7.25 -15.90 12.79
N LEU A 146 -6.37 -16.26 11.83
CA LEU A 146 -6.78 -16.60 10.46
C LEU A 146 -7.82 -17.70 10.46
N VAL A 147 -8.89 -17.50 9.70
CA VAL A 147 -9.92 -18.53 9.48
C VAL A 147 -9.55 -19.43 8.30
N SER A 148 -10.21 -20.59 8.18
CA SER A 148 -9.93 -21.51 7.08
C SER A 148 -10.16 -20.86 5.72
N GLY A 149 -9.15 -20.90 4.85
CA GLY A 149 -9.17 -20.30 3.52
C GLY A 149 -8.94 -18.79 3.51
N GLU A 150 -8.54 -18.21 4.64
CA GLU A 150 -8.03 -16.84 4.69
C GLU A 150 -6.53 -16.84 4.42
N GLU A 151 -6.12 -15.97 3.52
CA GLU A 151 -4.72 -15.75 3.22
C GLU A 151 -4.11 -14.70 4.15
N MET A 152 -2.85 -14.95 4.55
CA MET A 152 -2.12 -14.00 5.38
C MET A 152 -1.71 -12.82 4.54
N ASN A 153 -2.36 -11.71 4.79
CA ASN A 153 -1.87 -10.38 4.44
C ASN A 153 -2.41 -9.37 5.45
N ASN A 154 -1.67 -8.33 5.69
CA ASN A 154 -2.07 -7.22 6.53
C ASN A 154 -1.49 -5.91 5.99
N SER A 155 -1.63 -5.67 4.66
CA SER A 155 -1.05 -4.51 3.99
C SER A 155 -1.82 -3.22 4.25
N TRP A 156 -3.10 -3.27 4.64
CA TRP A 156 -3.88 -2.06 4.83
C TRP A 156 -5.07 -2.26 5.78
N VAL A 157 -5.57 -1.16 6.30
CA VAL A 157 -6.86 -1.08 6.98
C VAL A 157 -7.62 0.17 6.53
N ALA A 158 -8.95 0.09 6.46
CA ALA A 158 -9.83 1.21 6.21
C ALA A 158 -10.98 1.23 7.22
N VAL A 159 -11.16 2.34 7.94
CA VAL A 159 -12.21 2.49 8.95
C VAL A 159 -13.41 3.18 8.35
N SER A 160 -14.60 2.58 8.51
CA SER A 160 -15.84 3.16 8.00
C SER A 160 -16.12 4.54 8.60
N PRO A 161 -16.76 5.46 7.86
CA PRO A 161 -17.02 6.83 8.34
C PRO A 161 -17.83 6.91 9.64
N ASP A 162 -18.64 5.90 9.95
CA ASP A 162 -19.36 5.79 11.23
C ASP A 162 -18.50 5.21 12.37
N SER A 163 -17.25 4.84 12.07
CA SER A 163 -16.28 4.25 12.98
C SER A 163 -16.70 2.90 13.56
N GLN A 164 -17.68 2.21 12.95
CA GLN A 164 -18.15 0.92 13.47
C GLN A 164 -17.39 -0.26 12.87
N TRP A 165 -16.90 -0.13 11.65
CA TRP A 165 -16.30 -1.22 10.91
C TRP A 165 -14.90 -0.88 10.41
N MET A 166 -14.00 -1.85 10.43
CA MET A 166 -12.66 -1.80 9.88
C MET A 166 -12.54 -2.87 8.81
N VAL A 167 -12.19 -2.45 7.61
CA VAL A 167 -12.00 -3.32 6.45
C VAL A 167 -10.51 -3.62 6.28
N ASN A 168 -10.19 -4.83 5.81
CA ASN A 168 -8.84 -5.29 5.54
C ASN A 168 -8.85 -6.29 4.38
N GLY A 169 -7.71 -6.48 3.71
CA GLY A 169 -7.59 -7.39 2.57
C GLY A 169 -6.94 -8.73 2.89
N GLU A 170 -6.79 -9.51 1.84
CA GLU A 170 -5.95 -10.69 1.73
C GLU A 170 -4.82 -10.39 0.73
N TRP A 171 -4.04 -11.37 0.29
CA TRP A 171 -2.95 -11.18 -0.66
C TRP A 171 -3.23 -11.88 -1.99
N ASP A 172 -2.43 -11.52 -3.05
CA ASP A 172 -2.59 -12.00 -4.41
C ASP A 172 -4.00 -11.71 -4.94
N THR A 173 -4.57 -12.60 -5.70
CA THR A 173 -5.88 -12.43 -6.31
C THR A 173 -7.00 -12.68 -5.30
N MET A 174 -7.74 -11.63 -4.97
CA MET A 174 -8.83 -11.69 -4.00
C MET A 174 -10.18 -11.31 -4.61
N THR A 175 -11.25 -11.88 -4.06
CA THR A 175 -12.65 -11.60 -4.44
C THR A 175 -13.49 -11.15 -3.25
N ARG A 176 -12.83 -10.78 -2.16
CA ARG A 176 -13.48 -10.29 -0.94
C ARG A 176 -12.56 -9.38 -0.15
N PHE A 177 -13.16 -8.50 0.64
CA PHE A 177 -12.51 -7.85 1.76
C PHE A 177 -13.08 -8.38 3.07
N LEU A 178 -12.28 -8.39 4.10
CA LEU A 178 -12.63 -8.87 5.45
C LEU A 178 -13.08 -7.68 6.30
N VAL A 179 -14.18 -7.83 7.04
CA VAL A 179 -14.69 -6.74 7.86
C VAL A 179 -14.71 -7.15 9.33
N PHE A 180 -14.10 -6.31 10.13
CA PHE A 180 -13.97 -6.45 11.58
C PHE A 180 -14.76 -5.34 12.29
N PRO A 181 -15.29 -5.57 13.49
CA PRO A 181 -15.75 -4.47 14.32
C PRO A 181 -14.52 -3.61 14.68
N THR A 182 -14.61 -2.30 14.49
CA THR A 182 -13.49 -1.38 14.72
C THR A 182 -12.98 -1.49 16.17
N PRO A 183 -11.70 -1.82 16.37
CA PRO A 183 -11.12 -1.92 17.70
C PRO A 183 -11.38 -0.64 18.53
N ILE A 184 -11.67 -0.80 19.81
CA ILE A 184 -12.01 0.28 20.76
C ILE A 184 -13.32 1.02 20.43
N LEU A 185 -13.54 1.41 19.18
CA LEU A 185 -14.66 2.28 18.81
C LEU A 185 -15.98 1.50 18.71
N ASN A 186 -15.97 0.31 18.14
CA ASN A 186 -17.17 -0.53 18.13
C ASN A 186 -17.47 -1.03 19.55
N PRO A 187 -18.76 -0.95 20.00
CA PRO A 187 -19.15 -1.41 21.34
C PRO A 187 -18.89 -2.90 21.63
N SER A 188 -18.80 -3.74 20.59
CA SER A 188 -18.55 -5.18 20.72
C SER A 188 -17.08 -5.53 20.96
N THR A 189 -16.15 -4.58 20.76
CA THR A 189 -14.72 -4.83 20.93
C THR A 189 -14.21 -4.52 22.34
N PRO A 190 -13.23 -5.27 22.85
CA PRO A 190 -12.53 -4.92 24.09
C PRO A 190 -11.94 -3.49 24.00
N LYS A 191 -11.86 -2.79 25.14
CA LYS A 191 -11.34 -1.42 25.19
C LYS A 191 -9.83 -1.33 25.38
N THR A 192 -9.16 -2.45 25.66
CA THR A 192 -7.76 -2.52 26.05
C THR A 192 -7.01 -3.67 25.37
N GLY A 193 -7.29 -3.89 24.10
CA GLY A 193 -6.69 -4.99 23.34
C GLY A 193 -7.38 -6.34 23.51
N GLY A 194 -7.03 -7.31 22.67
CA GLY A 194 -7.56 -8.67 22.73
C GLY A 194 -7.82 -9.29 21.36
N SER A 195 -8.69 -10.30 21.33
CA SER A 195 -9.08 -10.97 20.09
C SER A 195 -10.03 -10.13 19.27
N LEU A 196 -9.82 -10.13 17.95
CA LEU A 196 -10.67 -9.48 16.97
C LEU A 196 -11.22 -10.56 16.02
N ASN A 197 -12.52 -10.77 16.04
CA ASN A 197 -13.17 -11.75 15.20
C ASN A 197 -13.65 -11.13 13.89
N LEU A 198 -13.52 -11.86 12.79
CA LEU A 198 -14.19 -11.50 11.54
C LEU A 198 -15.70 -11.38 11.78
N ALA A 199 -16.28 -10.28 11.33
CA ALA A 199 -17.72 -10.01 11.49
C ALA A 199 -18.50 -10.46 10.26
N PHE A 200 -18.08 -10.03 9.06
CA PHE A 200 -18.67 -10.32 7.77
C PHE A 200 -17.69 -9.98 6.64
N GLN A 201 -18.14 -10.05 5.38
CA GLN A 201 -17.29 -9.83 4.21
C GLN A 201 -17.94 -8.85 3.23
N VAL A 202 -17.09 -8.10 2.53
CA VAL A 202 -17.46 -7.42 1.28
C VAL A 202 -17.02 -8.33 0.14
N HIS A 203 -17.94 -9.00 -0.51
CA HIS A 203 -17.65 -9.74 -1.74
C HIS A 203 -17.42 -8.76 -2.89
N LEU A 204 -16.49 -9.05 -3.76
CA LEU A 204 -16.19 -8.21 -4.92
C LEU A 204 -16.79 -8.88 -6.16
N ASP A 205 -17.51 -8.12 -6.98
CA ASP A 205 -18.09 -8.63 -8.24
C ASP A 205 -17.02 -8.86 -9.32
N ARG A 206 -15.81 -8.36 -9.10
CA ARG A 206 -14.61 -8.56 -9.90
C ARG A 206 -13.41 -8.78 -8.99
N ALA A 207 -12.53 -9.70 -9.36
CA ALA A 207 -11.27 -9.91 -8.65
C ALA A 207 -10.36 -8.66 -8.71
N VAL A 208 -9.63 -8.43 -7.62
CA VAL A 208 -8.54 -7.47 -7.51
C VAL A 208 -7.28 -8.21 -7.09
N ARG A 209 -6.10 -7.60 -7.24
CA ARG A 209 -4.83 -8.22 -6.87
C ARG A 209 -3.96 -7.23 -6.11
N ASP A 210 -3.21 -7.75 -5.13
CA ASP A 210 -2.16 -7.04 -4.40
C ASP A 210 -2.58 -5.60 -4.02
N VAL A 211 -3.71 -5.49 -3.29
CA VAL A 211 -4.21 -4.21 -2.79
C VAL A 211 -3.31 -3.75 -1.66
N GLN A 212 -2.68 -2.59 -1.82
CA GLN A 212 -1.69 -2.06 -0.90
C GLN A 212 -2.24 -1.00 0.06
N GLY A 213 -3.29 -0.30 -0.34
CA GLY A 213 -3.99 0.66 0.49
C GLY A 213 -5.46 0.76 0.13
N CYS A 214 -6.31 1.12 1.10
CA CYS A 214 -7.71 1.48 0.88
C CYS A 214 -8.17 2.52 1.88
N THR A 215 -9.01 3.44 1.41
CA THR A 215 -9.61 4.49 2.24
C THR A 215 -11.08 4.69 1.88
N PHE A 216 -11.92 5.07 2.85
CA PHE A 216 -13.31 5.42 2.58
C PHE A 216 -13.43 6.85 2.05
N ALA A 217 -13.89 7.03 0.80
CA ALA A 217 -14.26 8.32 0.25
C ALA A 217 -15.69 8.75 0.60
N GLY A 218 -16.46 7.85 1.19
CA GLY A 218 -17.84 8.07 1.64
C GLY A 218 -18.36 6.83 2.34
N ALA A 219 -19.61 6.85 2.80
CA ALA A 219 -20.19 5.71 3.52
C ALA A 219 -20.33 4.44 2.66
N THR A 220 -20.30 4.60 1.34
CA THR A 220 -20.54 3.51 0.37
C THR A 220 -19.42 3.38 -0.67
N ASN A 221 -18.32 4.11 -0.55
CA ASN A 221 -17.25 4.12 -1.53
C ASN A 221 -15.91 3.92 -0.86
N LEU A 222 -15.17 2.88 -1.26
CA LEU A 222 -13.74 2.74 -0.95
C LEU A 222 -12.93 3.07 -2.21
N LEU A 223 -11.83 3.76 -2.02
CA LEU A 223 -10.77 3.93 -3.02
C LEU A 223 -9.60 3.05 -2.60
N CYS A 224 -9.01 2.33 -3.53
CA CYS A 224 -7.90 1.45 -3.23
C CYS A 224 -6.81 1.54 -4.29
N SER A 225 -5.57 1.58 -3.87
CA SER A 225 -4.40 1.36 -4.71
C SER A 225 -4.11 -0.14 -4.83
N ALA A 226 -3.90 -0.61 -6.05
CA ALA A 226 -3.73 -2.03 -6.31
C ALA A 226 -2.68 -2.29 -7.39
N ASP A 227 -1.96 -3.38 -7.23
CA ASP A 227 -1.02 -3.90 -8.20
C ASP A 227 -1.65 -5.04 -9.00
N ASP A 228 -1.47 -5.01 -10.32
CA ASP A 228 -1.82 -6.11 -11.21
C ASP A 228 -0.66 -6.32 -12.19
N PRO A 229 0.47 -6.89 -11.71
CA PRO A 229 1.71 -6.96 -12.49
C PRO A 229 1.55 -7.74 -13.80
N ASP A 230 0.64 -8.68 -13.85
CA ASP A 230 0.35 -9.49 -15.04
C ASP A 230 -0.63 -8.82 -16.00
N THR A 231 -1.30 -7.76 -15.57
CA THR A 231 -2.32 -7.01 -16.35
C THR A 231 -3.43 -7.88 -16.93
N ASP A 232 -3.78 -8.95 -16.23
CA ASP A 232 -4.85 -9.88 -16.64
C ASP A 232 -6.20 -9.55 -15.98
N LEU A 233 -6.19 -8.81 -14.88
CA LEU A 233 -7.40 -8.28 -14.23
C LEU A 233 -7.74 -6.88 -14.72
N PHE A 234 -6.73 -6.02 -14.92
CA PHE A 234 -6.86 -4.63 -15.31
C PHE A 234 -5.95 -4.30 -16.50
N PRO A 235 -6.22 -3.21 -17.26
CA PRO A 235 -5.43 -2.88 -18.45
C PRO A 235 -4.03 -2.34 -18.17
N THR A 236 -3.72 -1.96 -16.91
CA THR A 236 -2.43 -1.40 -16.49
C THR A 236 -2.00 -2.00 -15.15
N PRO A 237 -0.68 -2.02 -14.83
CA PRO A 237 -0.19 -2.75 -13.66
C PRO A 237 -0.44 -2.05 -12.31
N LYS A 238 -0.68 -0.73 -12.30
CA LYS A 238 -0.82 0.07 -11.08
C LYS A 238 -2.11 0.87 -11.14
N GLN A 239 -3.14 0.39 -10.44
CA GLN A 239 -4.49 0.90 -10.56
C GLN A 239 -4.90 1.71 -9.33
N LEU A 240 -5.63 2.78 -9.55
CA LEU A 240 -6.62 3.24 -8.58
C LEU A 240 -7.95 2.57 -8.91
N ILE A 241 -8.55 1.89 -7.96
CA ILE A 241 -9.87 1.26 -8.07
C ILE A 241 -10.85 1.90 -7.08
N GLU A 242 -12.12 1.92 -7.46
CA GLU A 242 -13.24 2.28 -6.58
C GLU A 242 -14.10 1.04 -6.35
N VAL A 243 -14.47 0.81 -5.10
CA VAL A 243 -15.42 -0.25 -4.71
C VAL A 243 -16.68 0.40 -4.19
N ASP A 244 -17.74 0.34 -4.99
CA ASP A 244 -19.04 0.88 -4.67
C ASP A 244 -19.90 -0.14 -3.92
N LEU A 245 -20.32 0.20 -2.71
CA LEU A 245 -21.22 -0.60 -1.88
C LEU A 245 -22.66 -0.14 -2.09
N PRO A 246 -23.65 -1.05 -2.17
CA PRO A 246 -25.07 -0.70 -2.33
C PRO A 246 -25.66 0.06 -1.12
N HIS A 247 -25.04 -0.06 0.05
CA HIS A 247 -25.35 0.71 1.28
C HIS A 247 -24.13 0.71 2.19
N ALA A 248 -24.12 1.54 3.21
CA ALA A 248 -23.07 1.53 4.24
C ALA A 248 -23.00 0.17 4.93
N LEU A 249 -21.80 -0.18 5.44
CA LEU A 249 -21.58 -1.42 6.20
C LEU A 249 -22.52 -1.47 7.42
N ASP A 250 -23.25 -2.58 7.57
CA ASP A 250 -24.33 -2.72 8.59
C ASP A 250 -24.22 -4.00 9.44
N GLY A 251 -23.14 -4.78 9.25
CA GLY A 251 -22.92 -6.02 9.98
C GLY A 251 -23.32 -7.27 9.22
N SER A 252 -23.67 -7.16 7.94
CA SER A 252 -24.00 -8.29 7.05
C SER A 252 -23.11 -8.34 5.83
N ASP A 253 -22.95 -9.53 5.25
CA ASP A 253 -22.28 -9.69 3.97
C ASP A 253 -22.91 -8.83 2.89
N ILE A 254 -22.06 -8.20 2.06
CA ILE A 254 -22.46 -7.27 1.03
C ILE A 254 -21.62 -7.51 -0.23
N THR A 255 -22.11 -7.14 -1.41
CA THR A 255 -21.32 -7.20 -2.64
C THR A 255 -20.98 -5.79 -3.11
N GLY A 256 -19.68 -5.51 -3.24
CA GLY A 256 -19.15 -4.27 -3.81
C GLY A 256 -18.94 -4.41 -5.32
N HIS A 257 -19.21 -3.34 -6.04
CA HIS A 257 -18.93 -3.21 -7.47
C HIS A 257 -17.56 -2.56 -7.67
N VAL A 258 -16.66 -3.26 -8.37
CA VAL A 258 -15.27 -2.82 -8.60
C VAL A 258 -15.15 -2.09 -9.93
N THR A 259 -14.69 -0.84 -9.89
CA THR A 259 -14.41 0.00 -11.06
C THR A 259 -12.95 0.43 -11.07
N SER A 260 -12.24 0.26 -12.20
CA SER A 260 -10.93 0.88 -12.39
C SER A 260 -11.11 2.37 -12.71
N LEU A 261 -10.46 3.22 -11.94
CA LEU A 261 -10.40 4.66 -12.20
C LEU A 261 -9.23 5.04 -13.11
N GLY A 262 -8.31 4.11 -13.37
CA GLY A 262 -7.18 4.27 -14.27
C GLY A 262 -5.83 4.04 -13.61
N GLU A 263 -4.77 4.22 -14.39
CA GLU A 263 -3.39 4.03 -13.95
C GLU A 263 -2.92 5.19 -13.07
N LEU A 264 -2.29 4.85 -11.96
CA LEU A 264 -1.62 5.80 -11.09
C LEU A 264 -0.35 6.37 -11.77
N PRO A 265 0.10 7.60 -11.44
CA PRO A 265 1.27 8.19 -12.06
C PRO A 265 2.56 7.40 -11.80
N LEU A 266 3.22 6.93 -12.85
CA LEU A 266 4.45 6.16 -12.79
C LEU A 266 5.61 6.97 -13.40
N ASN A 267 6.06 8.01 -12.70
CA ASN A 267 7.09 8.94 -13.19
C ASN A 267 8.43 8.72 -12.49
N SER A 268 9.44 8.25 -13.21
CA SER A 268 10.81 8.13 -12.70
C SER A 268 11.82 8.24 -13.84
N ILE A 269 13.03 8.68 -13.51
CA ILE A 269 14.20 8.57 -14.41
C ILE A 269 14.86 7.18 -14.32
N CYS A 270 14.46 6.38 -13.34
CA CYS A 270 14.94 5.01 -13.16
C CYS A 270 14.02 4.02 -13.87
N SER A 271 14.59 2.92 -14.34
CA SER A 271 13.85 1.80 -14.89
C SER A 271 13.60 0.73 -13.82
N GLY A 272 12.50 0.01 -13.96
CA GLY A 272 12.12 -1.09 -13.07
C GLY A 272 10.63 -1.06 -12.75
N THR A 273 10.22 -1.81 -11.75
CA THR A 273 8.84 -1.90 -11.29
C THR A 273 8.62 -0.86 -10.18
N PHE A 274 7.61 -0.03 -10.33
CA PHE A 274 7.08 0.80 -9.26
C PHE A 274 6.31 -0.07 -8.27
N GLU A 275 6.13 0.42 -7.05
CA GLU A 275 5.24 -0.18 -6.07
C GLU A 275 4.27 0.89 -5.61
N VAL A 276 2.96 0.62 -5.76
CA VAL A 276 1.95 1.47 -5.14
C VAL A 276 1.83 1.05 -3.68
N GLU A 277 1.52 2.02 -2.83
CA GLU A 277 1.45 1.82 -1.39
C GLU A 277 0.14 2.41 -0.87
N GLY A 278 0.12 2.83 0.38
CA GLY A 278 -1.06 3.34 1.03
C GLY A 278 -1.72 4.54 0.36
N ASP A 279 -3.00 4.68 0.63
CA ASP A 279 -3.82 5.80 0.19
C ASP A 279 -4.69 6.35 1.33
N ASP A 280 -4.97 7.67 1.28
CA ASP A 280 -5.77 8.37 2.27
C ASP A 280 -6.69 9.39 1.62
N TYR A 281 -7.96 9.34 1.96
CA TYR A 281 -8.93 10.34 1.55
C TYR A 281 -9.30 11.27 2.70
N ASN A 282 -9.02 12.56 2.52
CA ASN A 282 -9.42 13.57 3.50
C ASN A 282 -10.81 14.14 3.15
N PRO A 283 -11.87 13.77 3.88
CA PRO A 283 -13.22 14.25 3.57
C PRO A 283 -13.42 15.75 3.81
N ALA A 284 -12.55 16.39 4.59
CA ALA A 284 -12.63 17.84 4.84
C ALA A 284 -12.19 18.66 3.64
N THR A 285 -11.26 18.15 2.81
CA THR A 285 -10.75 18.82 1.62
C THR A 285 -11.24 18.18 0.33
N GLY A 286 -11.65 16.92 0.35
CA GLY A 286 -12.00 16.13 -0.83
C GLY A 286 -10.77 15.63 -1.58
N ASP A 287 -9.61 15.59 -0.92
CA ASP A 287 -8.35 15.18 -1.53
C ASP A 287 -8.04 13.70 -1.23
N LEU A 288 -7.63 12.99 -2.26
CA LEU A 288 -7.04 11.65 -2.18
C LEU A 288 -5.53 11.78 -2.29
N ARG A 289 -4.79 11.12 -1.41
CA ARG A 289 -3.33 11.02 -1.43
C ARG A 289 -2.92 9.57 -1.64
N VAL A 290 -1.89 9.35 -2.46
CA VAL A 290 -1.39 8.01 -2.78
C VAL A 290 0.12 8.04 -2.73
N LEU A 291 0.72 7.03 -2.09
CA LEU A 291 2.15 6.80 -2.05
C LEU A 291 2.56 5.84 -3.18
N ILE A 292 3.67 6.16 -3.86
CA ILE A 292 4.23 5.32 -4.92
C ILE A 292 5.75 5.27 -4.79
N VAL A 293 6.30 4.10 -4.49
CA VAL A 293 7.76 3.89 -4.43
C VAL A 293 8.34 3.84 -5.84
N GLN A 294 9.39 4.64 -6.08
CA GLN A 294 10.07 4.66 -7.37
C GLN A 294 10.87 3.38 -7.63
N PRO A 295 11.11 3.01 -8.90
CA PRO A 295 11.75 1.75 -9.24
C PRO A 295 13.29 1.77 -9.12
N GLY A 296 13.87 0.59 -8.97
CA GLY A 296 15.32 0.33 -9.09
C GLY A 296 16.15 1.15 -8.10
N ILE A 297 17.17 1.85 -8.58
CA ILE A 297 18.04 2.66 -7.69
C ILE A 297 17.37 3.94 -7.18
N CYS A 298 16.23 4.33 -7.76
CA CYS A 298 15.39 5.42 -7.25
C CYS A 298 14.45 4.98 -6.11
N ALA A 299 14.41 3.72 -5.72
CA ALA A 299 13.58 3.20 -4.63
C ALA A 299 13.93 3.76 -3.24
N VAL A 300 14.80 4.75 -3.16
CA VAL A 300 15.06 5.57 -1.96
C VAL A 300 14.10 6.76 -1.85
N VAL A 301 13.27 6.95 -2.88
CA VAL A 301 12.28 8.02 -2.99
C VAL A 301 10.90 7.42 -3.18
N THR A 302 9.96 7.84 -2.35
CA THR A 302 8.53 7.61 -2.50
C THR A 302 7.87 8.90 -2.97
N ASP A 303 7.10 8.81 -4.04
CA ASP A 303 6.28 9.91 -4.54
C ASP A 303 4.96 9.95 -3.76
N LEU A 304 4.58 11.12 -3.26
CA LEU A 304 3.27 11.39 -2.68
C LEU A 304 2.48 12.25 -3.66
N TYR A 305 1.50 11.65 -4.30
CA TYR A 305 0.57 12.34 -5.20
C TYR A 305 -0.70 12.74 -4.45
N THR A 306 -1.20 13.94 -4.76
CA THR A 306 -2.50 14.42 -4.25
C THR A 306 -3.43 14.67 -5.43
N PHE A 307 -4.62 14.11 -5.35
CA PHE A 307 -5.68 14.26 -6.32
C PHE A 307 -6.89 14.91 -5.67
N HIS A 308 -7.61 15.71 -6.46
CA HIS A 308 -8.89 16.29 -6.06
C HIS A 308 -10.00 15.77 -6.96
N ARG A 309 -11.17 15.48 -6.40
CA ARG A 309 -12.31 15.00 -7.19
C ARG A 309 -12.80 16.12 -8.12
N SER A 310 -12.91 15.80 -9.41
CA SER A 310 -13.25 16.76 -10.49
C SER A 310 -14.74 17.04 -10.56
#